data_d0ad10443fff90a1d99389c8cb7f2afc
#
_entry.id   d0ad10443fff90a1d99389c8cb7f2afc
#
_cell.length_a   1.000
_cell.length_b   1.000
_cell.length_c   1.000
_cell.angle_alpha   90.00
_cell.angle_beta   90.00
_cell.angle_gamma   90.00
#
_symmetry.space_group_name_H-M   'P 1'
#
loop_
_entity.id
_entity.type
_entity.pdbx_description
1 polymer ?
#
loop_
_entity_poly.entity_id
_entity_poly.type
_entity_poly.pdbx_seq_one_letter_code
_entity_poly.pdbx_strand_id
1 'polypeptide(L)'
;MTRKKKVVVALMTALIGVVIVFSGIYWFTVGHTERTKQNMIAEARNRLEAEQPTVRIERAELFNGTEPYVVFEETDRVLFVPVDSKQPIETREIASVDLDQVCADSLEETGGMLVSCKYGFDERALIEVVTKSGATYTYSYYTLQTGDFVRRVQLADSN
;
A
#
# COMPACT_ATOMS: atom_id res chain seq x y z
N MET A 1 23.20 -2.01 50.89
CA MET A 1 22.73 -1.28 49.68
C MET A 1 21.92 -0.08 50.15
N THR A 2 22.37 1.14 49.88
CA THR A 2 21.73 2.38 50.38
C THR A 2 20.34 2.55 49.74
N ARG A 3 19.39 3.17 50.49
CA ARG A 3 18.00 3.39 50.05
C ARG A 3 17.91 4.01 48.64
N LYS A 4 18.84 4.91 48.29
CA LYS A 4 18.96 5.53 46.97
C LYS A 4 19.26 4.50 45.86
N LYS A 5 20.15 3.52 46.11
CA LYS A 5 20.47 2.46 45.11
C LYS A 5 19.26 1.54 44.84
N LYS A 6 18.46 1.22 45.87
CA LYS A 6 17.23 0.41 45.68
C LYS A 6 16.18 1.13 44.83
N VAL A 7 16.01 2.44 45.01
CA VAL A 7 15.07 3.24 44.22
C VAL A 7 15.52 3.33 42.76
N VAL A 8 16.80 3.54 42.49
CA VAL A 8 17.34 3.58 41.12
C VAL A 8 17.16 2.24 40.41
N VAL A 9 17.44 1.13 41.08
CA VAL A 9 17.24 -0.21 40.51
C VAL A 9 15.76 -0.45 40.21
N ALA A 10 14.84 -0.09 41.10
CA ALA A 10 13.40 -0.25 40.87
C ALA A 10 12.92 0.58 39.68
N LEU A 11 13.40 1.84 39.53
CA LEU A 11 13.08 2.69 38.39
C LEU A 11 13.62 2.11 37.06
N MET A 12 14.85 1.60 37.05
CA MET A 12 15.44 0.96 35.87
C MET A 12 14.66 -0.29 35.48
N THR A 13 14.27 -1.12 36.44
CA THR A 13 13.47 -2.32 36.17
C THR A 13 12.08 -1.98 35.60
N ALA A 14 11.44 -0.96 36.17
CA ALA A 14 10.16 -0.47 35.65
C ALA A 14 10.27 0.07 34.21
N LEU A 15 11.33 0.84 33.93
CA LEU A 15 11.59 1.37 32.59
C LEU A 15 11.80 0.23 31.55
N ILE A 16 12.59 -0.77 31.93
CA ILE A 16 12.81 -1.95 31.06
C ILE A 16 11.49 -2.69 30.82
N GLY A 17 10.66 -2.86 31.85
CA GLY A 17 9.34 -3.48 31.72
C GLY A 17 8.43 -2.72 30.73
N VAL A 18 8.41 -1.40 30.81
CA VAL A 18 7.66 -0.55 29.88
C VAL A 18 8.16 -0.72 28.44
N VAL A 19 9.46 -0.71 28.20
CA VAL A 19 10.05 -0.90 26.87
C VAL A 19 9.67 -2.26 26.28
N ILE A 20 9.72 -3.34 27.09
CA ILE A 20 9.34 -4.68 26.64
C ILE A 20 7.87 -4.74 26.23
N VAL A 21 6.97 -4.14 27.04
CA VAL A 21 5.53 -4.11 26.74
C VAL A 21 5.26 -3.33 25.43
N PHE A 22 5.84 -2.15 25.27
CA PHE A 22 5.65 -1.34 24.04
C PHE A 22 6.25 -2.03 22.81
N SER A 23 7.42 -2.66 22.95
CA SER A 23 8.01 -3.45 21.86
C SER A 23 7.12 -4.65 21.49
N GLY A 24 6.53 -5.32 22.47
CA GLY A 24 5.61 -6.44 22.23
C GLY A 24 4.35 -6.00 21.48
N ILE A 25 3.74 -4.89 21.90
CA ILE A 25 2.56 -4.31 21.22
C ILE A 25 2.92 -3.92 19.78
N TYR A 26 4.04 -3.23 19.59
CA TYR A 26 4.49 -2.82 18.25
C TYR A 26 4.70 -4.03 17.32
N TRP A 27 5.42 -5.05 17.78
CA TRP A 27 5.66 -6.28 17.01
C TRP A 27 4.38 -7.03 16.68
N PHE A 28 3.44 -7.09 17.61
CA PHE A 28 2.17 -7.77 17.39
C PHE A 28 1.31 -7.03 16.38
N THR A 29 1.20 -5.71 16.47
CA THR A 29 0.33 -4.90 15.61
C THR A 29 0.88 -4.80 14.19
N VAL A 30 2.14 -4.41 14.03
CA VAL A 30 2.77 -4.23 12.71
C VAL A 30 3.01 -5.56 12.01
N GLY A 31 3.49 -6.57 12.75
CA GLY A 31 3.77 -7.89 12.18
C GLY A 31 2.52 -8.64 11.72
N HIS A 32 1.37 -8.43 12.37
CA HIS A 32 0.11 -9.06 11.98
C HIS A 32 -0.42 -8.47 10.66
N THR A 33 -0.38 -7.15 10.52
CA THR A 33 -0.84 -6.46 9.31
C THR A 33 -0.02 -6.85 8.08
N GLU A 34 1.30 -6.90 8.21
CA GLU A 34 2.18 -7.28 7.10
C GLU A 34 2.00 -8.75 6.70
N ARG A 35 1.85 -9.66 7.67
CA ARG A 35 1.55 -11.07 7.38
C ARG A 35 0.23 -11.25 6.64
N THR A 36 -0.81 -10.53 7.03
CA THR A 36 -2.10 -10.57 6.36
C THR A 36 -1.99 -10.11 4.91
N LYS A 37 -1.27 -9.00 4.66
CA LYS A 37 -0.99 -8.50 3.32
C LYS A 37 -0.23 -9.53 2.47
N GLN A 38 0.81 -10.12 3.02
CA GLN A 38 1.61 -11.14 2.31
C GLN A 38 0.78 -12.40 2.00
N ASN A 39 -0.10 -12.82 2.90
CA ASN A 39 -1.00 -13.94 2.66
C ASN A 39 -1.98 -13.65 1.53
N MET A 40 -2.58 -12.45 1.49
CA MET A 40 -3.47 -12.03 0.40
C MET A 40 -2.73 -12.03 -0.95
N ILE A 41 -1.50 -11.51 -1.01
CA ILE A 41 -0.68 -11.51 -2.22
C ILE A 41 -0.34 -12.95 -2.64
N ALA A 42 0.01 -13.83 -1.71
CA ALA A 42 0.34 -15.22 -2.01
C ALA A 42 -0.88 -16.01 -2.53
N GLU A 43 -2.04 -15.82 -1.93
CA GLU A 43 -3.30 -16.45 -2.37
C GLU A 43 -3.71 -15.97 -3.77
N ALA A 44 -3.68 -14.67 -4.01
CA ALA A 44 -3.96 -14.07 -5.30
C ALA A 44 -2.96 -14.55 -6.38
N ARG A 45 -1.67 -14.69 -6.03
CA ARG A 45 -0.64 -15.25 -6.92
C ARG A 45 -0.95 -16.69 -7.30
N ASN A 46 -1.25 -17.55 -6.33
CA ASN A 46 -1.58 -18.94 -6.59
C ASN A 46 -2.79 -19.08 -7.53
N ARG A 47 -3.81 -18.23 -7.33
CA ARG A 47 -4.97 -18.17 -8.21
C ARG A 47 -4.59 -17.72 -9.62
N LEU A 48 -3.81 -16.65 -9.74
CA LEU A 48 -3.36 -16.13 -11.03
C LEU A 48 -2.55 -17.17 -11.80
N GLU A 49 -1.60 -17.83 -11.16
CA GLU A 49 -0.77 -18.87 -11.78
C GLU A 49 -1.58 -20.11 -12.21
N ALA A 50 -2.66 -20.44 -11.47
CA ALA A 50 -3.57 -21.51 -11.86
C ALA A 50 -4.40 -21.17 -13.11
N GLU A 51 -4.85 -19.92 -13.25
CA GLU A 51 -5.63 -19.45 -14.41
C GLU A 51 -4.72 -19.07 -15.61
N GLN A 52 -3.52 -18.55 -15.33
CA GLN A 52 -2.56 -18.06 -16.32
C GLN A 52 -1.12 -18.56 -16.01
N PRO A 53 -0.78 -19.82 -16.31
CA PRO A 53 0.49 -20.42 -15.89
C PRO A 53 1.73 -19.83 -16.58
N THR A 54 1.57 -19.02 -17.61
CA THR A 54 2.68 -18.38 -18.35
C THR A 54 2.96 -16.94 -17.91
N VAL A 55 2.22 -16.43 -16.91
CA VAL A 55 2.38 -15.07 -16.39
C VAL A 55 3.78 -14.84 -15.79
N ARG A 56 4.39 -13.70 -16.11
CA ARG A 56 5.69 -13.29 -15.58
C ARG A 56 5.54 -12.06 -14.69
N ILE A 57 5.33 -12.29 -13.42
CA ILE A 57 5.09 -11.24 -12.43
C ILE A 57 6.41 -10.54 -12.10
N GLU A 58 6.50 -9.25 -12.39
CA GLU A 58 7.61 -8.37 -12.03
C GLU A 58 7.39 -7.73 -10.65
N ARG A 59 6.16 -7.32 -10.39
CA ARG A 59 5.78 -6.66 -9.14
C ARG A 59 4.38 -7.12 -8.69
N ALA A 60 4.16 -7.10 -7.37
CA ALA A 60 2.86 -7.40 -6.78
C ALA A 60 2.59 -6.45 -5.62
N GLU A 61 1.45 -5.77 -5.65
CA GLU A 61 1.03 -4.85 -4.59
C GLU A 61 -0.44 -5.03 -4.23
N LEU A 62 -0.78 -4.77 -2.96
CA LEU A 62 -2.16 -4.70 -2.52
C LEU A 62 -2.71 -3.29 -2.76
N PHE A 63 -3.83 -3.19 -3.46
CA PHE A 63 -4.60 -1.98 -3.63
C PHE A 63 -5.91 -2.09 -2.84
N ASN A 64 -6.16 -1.10 -1.98
CA ASN A 64 -7.35 -1.01 -1.14
C ASN A 64 -8.27 0.10 -1.69
N GLY A 65 -9.07 -0.25 -2.69
CA GLY A 65 -10.18 0.58 -3.19
C GLY A 65 -11.47 0.32 -2.43
N THR A 66 -12.60 0.41 -3.11
CA THR A 66 -13.90 -0.03 -2.57
C THR A 66 -13.87 -1.52 -2.23
N GLU A 67 -13.19 -2.30 -3.04
CA GLU A 67 -12.83 -3.69 -2.79
C GLU A 67 -11.31 -3.86 -2.89
N PRO A 68 -10.70 -4.78 -2.11
CA PRO A 68 -9.27 -5.01 -2.17
C PRO A 68 -8.89 -5.86 -3.39
N TYR A 69 -7.86 -5.43 -4.11
CA TYR A 69 -7.25 -6.13 -5.24
C TYR A 69 -5.75 -6.33 -5.02
N VAL A 70 -5.23 -7.46 -5.44
CA VAL A 70 -3.79 -7.60 -5.65
C VAL A 70 -3.50 -7.24 -7.10
N VAL A 71 -2.67 -6.25 -7.29
CA VAL A 71 -2.22 -5.76 -8.59
C VAL A 71 -0.91 -6.44 -8.93
N PHE A 72 -0.87 -7.17 -10.03
CA PHE A 72 0.35 -7.79 -10.56
C PHE A 72 0.77 -7.05 -11.83
N GLU A 73 2.03 -6.67 -11.88
CA GLU A 73 2.62 -5.98 -13.02
C GLU A 73 3.46 -6.96 -13.84
N GLU A 74 3.26 -6.94 -15.14
CA GLU A 74 4.12 -7.52 -16.17
C GLU A 74 4.68 -6.38 -17.04
N THR A 75 5.57 -6.69 -17.95
CA THR A 75 6.25 -5.70 -18.81
C THR A 75 5.26 -4.83 -19.62
N ASP A 76 4.14 -5.39 -20.09
CA ASP A 76 3.22 -4.75 -21.02
C ASP A 76 1.76 -4.69 -20.54
N ARG A 77 1.48 -5.28 -19.38
CA ARG A 77 0.11 -5.35 -18.85
C ARG A 77 0.08 -5.40 -17.32
N VAL A 78 -1.06 -5.03 -16.78
CA VAL A 78 -1.39 -5.12 -15.37
C VAL A 78 -2.58 -6.05 -15.17
N LEU A 79 -2.47 -6.94 -14.19
CA LEU A 79 -3.52 -7.88 -13.82
C LEU A 79 -4.05 -7.52 -12.43
N PHE A 80 -5.36 -7.41 -12.33
CA PHE A 80 -6.06 -7.08 -11.10
C PHE A 80 -6.78 -8.33 -10.60
N VAL A 81 -6.26 -8.91 -9.55
CA VAL A 81 -6.81 -10.12 -8.93
C VAL A 81 -7.59 -9.71 -7.68
N PRO A 82 -8.92 -9.84 -7.69
CA PRO A 82 -9.71 -9.52 -6.51
C PRO A 82 -9.37 -10.47 -5.36
N VAL A 83 -9.26 -9.91 -4.15
CA VAL A 83 -9.02 -10.70 -2.93
C VAL A 83 -10.23 -11.61 -2.66
N ASP A 84 -11.46 -11.16 -2.98
CA ASP A 84 -12.62 -12.04 -3.03
C ASP A 84 -12.59 -12.86 -4.34
N SER A 85 -12.48 -14.18 -4.21
CA SER A 85 -12.36 -15.13 -5.32
C SER A 85 -13.57 -15.24 -6.25
N LYS A 86 -14.68 -14.57 -5.95
CA LYS A 86 -15.92 -14.64 -6.74
C LYS A 86 -15.90 -13.78 -8.00
N GLN A 87 -15.02 -12.80 -8.05
CA GLN A 87 -14.91 -11.90 -9.21
C GLN A 87 -13.85 -12.39 -10.20
N PRO A 88 -13.98 -12.10 -11.51
CA PRO A 88 -12.98 -12.46 -12.50
C PRO A 88 -11.68 -11.67 -12.31
N ILE A 89 -10.58 -12.24 -12.80
CA ILE A 89 -9.31 -11.53 -12.96
C ILE A 89 -9.44 -10.56 -14.13
N GLU A 90 -9.17 -9.29 -13.86
CA GLU A 90 -9.17 -8.26 -14.89
C GLU A 90 -7.75 -8.02 -15.41
N THR A 91 -7.59 -7.92 -16.72
CA THR A 91 -6.29 -7.64 -17.36
C THR A 91 -6.40 -6.38 -18.20
N ARG A 92 -5.40 -5.50 -18.11
CA ARG A 92 -5.30 -4.28 -18.93
C ARG A 92 -3.87 -4.12 -19.45
N GLU A 93 -3.77 -3.74 -20.71
CA GLU A 93 -2.48 -3.38 -21.30
C GLU A 93 -2.01 -2.02 -20.74
N ILE A 94 -0.70 -1.91 -20.52
CA ILE A 94 -0.04 -0.64 -20.18
C ILE A 94 0.29 0.05 -21.51
N ALA A 95 -0.75 0.54 -22.20
CA ALA A 95 -0.60 0.78 -23.64
C ALA A 95 0.08 2.09 -24.01
N SER A 96 -0.13 3.20 -23.31
CA SER A 96 0.37 4.51 -23.77
C SER A 96 0.59 5.52 -22.67
N VAL A 97 0.28 5.18 -21.44
CA VAL A 97 0.42 6.09 -20.31
C VAL A 97 1.73 5.80 -19.60
N ASP A 98 2.60 6.77 -19.63
CA ASP A 98 3.83 6.76 -18.85
C ASP A 98 3.48 7.01 -17.39
N LEU A 99 3.61 5.96 -16.55
CA LEU A 99 3.33 6.03 -15.12
C LEU A 99 4.16 7.12 -14.45
N ASP A 100 5.45 7.20 -14.78
CA ASP A 100 6.36 8.15 -14.18
C ASP A 100 5.97 9.60 -14.54
N GLN A 101 5.49 9.82 -15.76
CA GLN A 101 4.99 11.13 -16.19
C GLN A 101 3.72 11.52 -15.41
N VAL A 102 2.74 10.60 -15.26
CA VAL A 102 1.51 10.86 -14.47
C VAL A 102 1.85 11.17 -13.01
N CYS A 103 2.83 10.44 -12.43
CA CYS A 103 3.30 10.70 -11.07
C CYS A 103 3.93 12.09 -10.95
N ALA A 104 4.77 12.49 -11.90
CA ALA A 104 5.44 13.78 -11.92
C ALA A 104 4.45 14.94 -12.08
N ASP A 105 3.53 14.84 -13.03
CA ASP A 105 2.50 15.85 -13.28
C ASP A 105 1.58 16.03 -12.05
N SER A 106 1.16 14.92 -11.44
CA SER A 106 0.35 14.96 -10.22
C SER A 106 1.10 15.59 -9.04
N LEU A 107 2.39 15.31 -8.92
CA LEU A 107 3.24 15.92 -7.88
C LEU A 107 3.41 17.43 -8.10
N GLU A 108 3.60 17.86 -9.35
CA GLU A 108 3.68 19.27 -9.69
C GLU A 108 2.37 20.02 -9.35
N GLU A 109 1.22 19.43 -9.68
CA GLU A 109 -0.09 20.01 -9.38
C GLU A 109 -0.40 20.10 -7.88
N THR A 110 -0.05 19.07 -7.11
CA THR A 110 -0.44 18.97 -5.69
C THR A 110 0.60 19.55 -4.75
N GLY A 111 1.85 19.61 -5.18
CA GLY A 111 3.00 19.99 -4.37
C GLY A 111 3.35 18.96 -3.28
N GLY A 112 4.39 19.27 -2.51
CA GLY A 112 4.79 18.44 -1.38
C GLY A 112 5.76 17.31 -1.77
N MET A 113 5.54 16.10 -1.26
CA MET A 113 6.40 14.94 -1.45
C MET A 113 5.56 13.77 -1.99
N LEU A 114 6.08 13.07 -2.99
CA LEU A 114 5.48 11.85 -3.49
C LEU A 114 5.61 10.74 -2.42
N VAL A 115 4.48 10.17 -2.03
CA VAL A 115 4.40 9.06 -1.07
C VAL A 115 4.29 7.73 -1.79
N SER A 116 3.41 7.65 -2.79
CA SER A 116 3.28 6.47 -3.65
C SER A 116 2.71 6.84 -5.00
N CYS A 117 3.04 6.02 -6.00
CA CYS A 117 2.41 6.06 -7.31
C CYS A 117 2.31 4.63 -7.81
N LYS A 118 1.10 4.16 -8.09
CA LYS A 118 0.87 2.74 -8.39
C LYS A 118 -0.41 2.53 -9.18
N TYR A 119 -0.51 1.37 -9.80
CA TYR A 119 -1.75 0.91 -10.42
C TYR A 119 -2.77 0.47 -9.35
N GLY A 120 -4.05 0.65 -9.66
CA GLY A 120 -5.16 0.24 -8.81
C GLY A 120 -6.40 -0.10 -9.61
N PHE A 121 -7.40 -0.65 -8.91
CA PHE A 121 -8.68 -0.98 -9.49
C PHE A 121 -9.82 -0.58 -8.55
N ASP A 122 -10.70 0.29 -9.06
CA ASP A 122 -11.91 0.71 -8.36
C ASP A 122 -13.00 0.96 -9.41
N GLU A 123 -13.82 -0.04 -9.70
CA GLU A 123 -14.76 -0.13 -10.84
C GLU A 123 -14.07 -0.11 -12.22
N ARG A 124 -12.90 0.45 -12.31
CA ARG A 124 -12.03 0.54 -13.50
C ARG A 124 -10.56 0.52 -13.12
N ALA A 125 -9.70 0.23 -14.08
CA ALA A 125 -8.26 0.34 -13.89
C ALA A 125 -7.83 1.80 -13.78
N LEU A 126 -7.03 2.09 -12.76
CA LEU A 126 -6.62 3.44 -12.34
C LEU A 126 -5.11 3.50 -12.09
N ILE A 127 -4.59 4.73 -12.08
CA ILE A 127 -3.33 5.10 -11.45
C ILE A 127 -3.67 5.91 -10.20
N GLU A 128 -3.17 5.50 -9.05
CA GLU A 128 -3.27 6.23 -7.78
C GLU A 128 -1.95 6.93 -7.49
N VAL A 129 -2.00 8.23 -7.34
CA VAL A 129 -0.86 9.06 -6.91
C VAL A 129 -1.16 9.64 -5.54
N VAL A 130 -0.31 9.34 -4.56
CA VAL A 130 -0.44 9.89 -3.21
C VAL A 130 0.70 10.85 -2.95
N THR A 131 0.35 12.10 -2.65
CA THR A 131 1.31 13.13 -2.24
C THR A 131 1.03 13.61 -0.82
N LYS A 132 2.05 14.10 -0.12
CA LYS A 132 1.93 14.65 1.23
C LYS A 132 2.50 16.06 1.28
N SER A 133 1.68 17.01 1.75
CA SER A 133 2.09 18.38 2.01
C SER A 133 1.70 18.77 3.44
N GLY A 134 2.69 18.98 4.29
CA GLY A 134 2.47 19.17 5.73
C GLY A 134 1.75 17.97 6.37
N ALA A 135 0.58 18.21 6.98
CA ALA A 135 -0.27 17.20 7.59
C ALA A 135 -1.38 16.68 6.64
N THR A 136 -1.33 17.00 5.34
CA THR A 136 -2.37 16.60 4.39
C THR A 136 -1.85 15.60 3.38
N TYR A 137 -2.56 14.48 3.26
CA TYR A 137 -2.38 13.51 2.19
C TYR A 137 -3.37 13.81 1.07
N THR A 138 -2.88 13.87 -0.17
CA THR A 138 -3.70 14.06 -1.37
C THR A 138 -3.62 12.80 -2.22
N TYR A 139 -4.76 12.18 -2.45
CA TYR A 139 -4.94 11.02 -3.31
C TYR A 139 -5.52 11.49 -4.63
N SER A 140 -4.77 11.38 -5.72
CA SER A 140 -5.21 11.71 -7.07
C SER A 140 -5.33 10.44 -7.89
N TYR A 141 -6.43 10.30 -8.62
CA TYR A 141 -6.73 9.12 -9.42
C TYR A 141 -6.83 9.50 -10.89
N TYR A 142 -6.19 8.71 -11.74
CA TYR A 142 -6.14 8.88 -13.19
C TYR A 142 -6.56 7.58 -13.87
N THR A 143 -7.10 7.65 -15.09
CA THR A 143 -7.42 6.45 -15.87
C THR A 143 -6.15 5.77 -16.33
N LEU A 144 -6.09 4.43 -16.26
CA LEU A 144 -4.94 3.67 -16.77
C LEU A 144 -4.79 3.79 -18.29
N GLN A 145 -5.90 3.96 -19.04
CA GLN A 145 -5.87 3.95 -20.50
C GLN A 145 -5.35 5.24 -21.13
N THR A 146 -5.68 6.39 -20.52
CA THR A 146 -5.42 7.71 -21.13
C THR A 146 -4.62 8.65 -20.24
N GLY A 147 -4.44 8.33 -18.95
CA GLY A 147 -3.86 9.23 -17.98
C GLY A 147 -4.76 10.39 -17.57
N ASP A 148 -6.05 10.37 -17.99
CA ASP A 148 -6.99 11.43 -17.66
C ASP A 148 -7.31 11.46 -16.19
N PHE A 149 -7.38 12.67 -15.63
CA PHE A 149 -7.77 12.89 -14.24
C PHE A 149 -9.20 12.40 -13.99
N VAL A 150 -9.40 11.65 -12.90
CA VAL A 150 -10.70 11.11 -12.48
C VAL A 150 -11.24 11.84 -11.27
N ARG A 151 -10.48 11.84 -10.18
CA ARG A 151 -10.90 12.46 -8.90
C ARG A 151 -9.70 12.72 -8.01
N ARG A 152 -9.90 13.57 -7.01
CA ARG A 152 -8.93 13.85 -5.95
C ARG A 152 -9.62 13.84 -4.59
N VAL A 153 -8.96 13.25 -3.60
CA VAL A 153 -9.40 13.20 -2.20
C VAL A 153 -8.29 13.73 -1.32
N GLN A 154 -8.63 14.57 -0.36
CA GLN A 154 -7.66 15.08 0.62
C GLN A 154 -8.03 14.59 2.01
N LEU A 155 -7.05 14.05 2.72
CA LEU A 155 -7.19 13.58 4.09
C LEU A 155 -6.19 14.34 4.97
N ALA A 156 -6.71 15.04 5.97
CA ALA A 156 -5.86 15.63 6.99
C ALA A 156 -5.35 14.52 7.93
N ASP A 157 -4.04 14.57 8.22
CA ASP A 157 -3.46 13.72 9.26
C ASP A 157 -4.03 14.17 10.61
N SER A 158 -4.93 13.37 11.18
CA SER A 158 -5.51 13.66 12.50
C SER A 158 -4.52 13.21 13.57
N ASN A 159 -3.62 14.12 13.94
CA ASN A 159 -2.83 13.97 15.17
C ASN A 159 -3.69 14.20 16.40
#